data_c8e932ae55435816a3121906a2b3d982
#
_entry.id   c8e932ae55435816a3121906a2b3d982
#
_cell.length_a   1.000
_cell.length_b   1.000
_cell.length_c   1.000
_cell.angle_alpha   90.00
_cell.angle_beta   90.00
_cell.angle_gamma   90.00
#
_symmetry.space_group_name_H-M   'P 1'
#
loop_
_entity.id
_entity.type
_entity.pdbx_description
1 polymer ?
#
loop_
_entity_poly.entity_id
_entity_poly.type
_entity_poly.pdbx_seq_one_letter_code
_entity_poly.pdbx_strand_id
1 'polypeptide(L)'
;MPLWSLSCADRVGELRDWNEVSLLAVKVDRLTQWFRPGLLCIGDAAHAMSPVGGVGINLAIQDAVAAANILASKLAAGNLRVGDLRAVQRRREFPTRAMQKLQVLLQNGVIRRVLSSSQTFTLPWPLRLLRRWPILRRVPARVIGMGFRPEHVRSSEVRSSHARSSEDPC
;
A
#
# COMPACT_ATOMS: atom_id res chain seq x y z
N MET A 1 12.63 31.98 -12.38
CA MET A 1 12.03 32.13 -11.05
C MET A 1 11.61 30.75 -10.58
N PRO A 2 12.12 30.27 -9.44
CA PRO A 2 11.67 28.98 -8.93
C PRO A 2 10.23 29.11 -8.39
N LEU A 3 9.38 28.13 -8.74
CA LEU A 3 7.97 28.03 -8.37
C LEU A 3 7.69 28.01 -6.83
N TRP A 4 8.73 28.08 -6.02
CA TRP A 4 8.69 28.03 -4.55
C TRP A 4 8.54 29.40 -3.88
N SER A 5 8.51 30.48 -4.64
CA SER A 5 8.41 31.84 -4.09
C SER A 5 6.98 32.33 -3.92
N LEU A 6 5.98 31.50 -4.09
CA LEU A 6 4.64 31.76 -3.58
C LEU A 6 4.72 31.59 -2.05
N SER A 7 5.12 32.67 -1.40
CA SER A 7 5.08 32.81 0.06
C SER A 7 3.65 32.51 0.51
N CYS A 8 3.44 31.39 1.23
CA CYS A 8 2.15 31.14 1.89
C CYS A 8 1.86 32.18 2.99
N ALA A 9 2.83 33.09 3.25
CA ALA A 9 2.69 34.14 4.23
C ALA A 9 1.48 35.05 3.97
N ASP A 10 1.19 35.32 2.69
CA ASP A 10 0.06 36.18 2.31
C ASP A 10 -1.30 35.52 2.55
N ARG A 11 -1.31 34.19 2.72
CA ARG A 11 -2.53 33.39 2.91
C ARG A 11 -2.75 32.92 4.36
N VAL A 12 -1.81 33.20 5.28
CA VAL A 12 -1.94 32.80 6.69
C VAL A 12 -3.19 33.39 7.33
N GLY A 13 -3.60 34.61 6.92
CA GLY A 13 -4.82 35.28 7.38
C GLY A 13 -6.13 34.66 6.90
N GLU A 14 -6.10 33.68 5.98
CA GLU A 14 -7.29 32.95 5.56
C GLU A 14 -7.76 31.96 6.63
N LEU A 15 -6.84 31.46 7.48
CA LEU A 15 -7.17 30.63 8.64
C LEU A 15 -7.62 31.55 9.80
N ARG A 16 -8.91 31.56 10.08
CA ARG A 16 -9.52 32.45 11.09
C ARG A 16 -9.64 31.79 12.46
N ASP A 17 -9.79 30.47 12.50
CA ASP A 17 -10.00 29.68 13.71
C ASP A 17 -9.30 28.33 13.62
N TRP A 18 -8.89 27.80 14.78
CA TRP A 18 -8.35 26.45 14.92
C TRP A 18 -9.35 25.36 14.51
N ASN A 19 -10.65 25.64 14.52
CA ASN A 19 -11.69 24.72 14.02
C ASN A 19 -11.60 24.47 12.51
N GLU A 20 -10.91 25.33 11.77
CA GLU A 20 -10.65 25.15 10.33
C GLU A 20 -9.43 24.26 10.09
N VAL A 21 -8.68 23.89 11.14
CA VAL A 21 -7.47 23.08 11.07
C VAL A 21 -7.77 21.68 11.57
N SER A 22 -7.67 20.69 10.70
CA SER A 22 -7.83 19.28 11.07
C SER A 22 -6.46 18.62 11.27
N LEU A 23 -6.26 18.02 12.44
CA LEU A 23 -5.06 17.22 12.72
C LEU A 23 -5.23 15.81 12.15
N LEU A 24 -4.46 15.48 11.14
CA LEU A 24 -4.34 14.11 10.65
C LEU A 24 -3.35 13.33 11.49
N ALA A 25 -3.84 12.52 12.42
CA ALA A 25 -3.02 11.59 13.19
C ALA A 25 -2.83 10.29 12.39
N VAL A 26 -1.66 10.11 11.81
CA VAL A 26 -1.32 8.89 11.06
C VAL A 26 -0.71 7.85 12.00
N LYS A 27 -1.37 6.69 12.10
CA LYS A 27 -0.85 5.53 12.83
C LYS A 27 -0.57 4.40 11.85
N VAL A 28 0.57 3.74 12.02
CA VAL A 28 0.86 2.48 11.33
C VAL A 28 0.35 1.36 12.22
N ASP A 29 -0.74 0.75 11.83
CA ASP A 29 -1.42 -0.30 12.60
C ASP A 29 -1.89 -1.42 11.69
N ARG A 30 -2.31 -2.54 12.28
CA ARG A 30 -2.79 -3.71 11.55
C ARG A 30 -3.69 -4.56 12.42
N LEU A 31 -4.80 -5.03 11.84
CA LEU A 31 -5.63 -6.05 12.45
C LEU A 31 -4.83 -7.35 12.63
N THR A 32 -5.03 -8.03 13.75
CA THR A 32 -4.48 -9.36 13.99
C THR A 32 -5.22 -10.42 13.16
N GLN A 33 -6.52 -10.23 12.97
CA GLN A 33 -7.40 -11.06 12.15
C GLN A 33 -8.18 -10.18 11.19
N TRP A 34 -8.01 -10.41 9.88
CA TRP A 34 -8.60 -9.60 8.81
C TRP A 34 -9.98 -10.07 8.39
N PHE A 35 -10.44 -11.19 8.90
CA PHE A 35 -11.67 -11.83 8.44
C PHE A 35 -12.53 -12.31 9.61
N ARG A 36 -13.83 -12.41 9.36
CA ARG A 36 -14.84 -13.12 10.15
C ARG A 36 -15.79 -13.83 9.18
N PRO A 37 -16.69 -14.71 9.64
CA PRO A 37 -17.74 -15.26 8.78
C PRO A 37 -18.50 -14.13 8.07
N GLY A 38 -18.53 -14.15 6.74
CA GLY A 38 -19.20 -13.13 5.92
C GLY A 38 -18.45 -11.79 5.76
N LEU A 39 -17.28 -11.60 6.37
CA LEU A 39 -16.52 -10.34 6.31
C LEU A 39 -15.04 -10.57 6.03
N LEU A 40 -14.47 -9.78 5.12
CA LEU A 40 -13.03 -9.66 4.91
C LEU A 40 -12.64 -8.18 4.84
N CYS A 41 -11.71 -7.75 5.68
CA CYS A 41 -11.07 -6.44 5.62
C CYS A 41 -9.79 -6.54 4.78
N ILE A 42 -9.58 -5.59 3.87
CA ILE A 42 -8.37 -5.47 3.04
C ILE A 42 -7.94 -3.99 2.96
N GLY A 43 -6.72 -3.74 2.50
CA GLY A 43 -6.18 -2.38 2.42
C GLY A 43 -6.17 -1.68 3.77
N ASP A 44 -6.49 -0.39 3.78
CA ASP A 44 -6.45 0.44 5.01
C ASP A 44 -7.38 -0.05 6.12
N ALA A 45 -8.46 -0.75 5.78
CA ALA A 45 -9.34 -1.38 6.77
C ALA A 45 -8.67 -2.55 7.52
N ALA A 46 -7.66 -3.18 6.93
CA ALA A 46 -6.90 -4.27 7.54
C ALA A 46 -5.56 -3.81 8.11
N HIS A 47 -4.93 -2.84 7.47
CA HIS A 47 -3.58 -2.36 7.81
C HIS A 47 -3.40 -0.88 7.43
N ALA A 48 -3.53 -0.02 8.40
CA ALA A 48 -3.25 1.40 8.23
C ALA A 48 -1.75 1.62 8.01
N MET A 49 -1.42 2.47 7.04
CA MET A 49 -0.05 2.77 6.65
C MET A 49 0.22 4.27 6.67
N SER A 50 1.49 4.62 6.83
CA SER A 50 1.92 6.00 6.67
C SER A 50 1.78 6.44 5.20
N PRO A 51 1.34 7.67 4.90
CA PRO A 51 1.31 8.20 3.53
C PRO A 51 2.72 8.36 2.93
N VAL A 52 3.76 8.24 3.75
CA VAL A 52 5.15 8.35 3.32
C VAL A 52 5.48 7.26 2.30
N GLY A 53 5.88 7.71 1.09
CA GLY A 53 6.24 6.83 -0.01
C GLY A 53 5.08 6.34 -0.87
N GLY A 54 3.81 6.68 -0.55
CA GLY A 54 2.63 6.33 -1.37
C GLY A 54 2.36 4.83 -1.51
N VAL A 55 2.92 3.99 -0.63
CA VAL A 55 2.88 2.52 -0.79
C VAL A 55 1.57 1.88 -0.33
N GLY A 56 0.75 2.58 0.47
CA GLY A 56 -0.53 2.06 0.98
C GLY A 56 -1.49 1.68 -0.14
N ILE A 57 -1.67 2.56 -1.14
CA ILE A 57 -2.53 2.31 -2.30
C ILE A 57 -2.09 1.08 -3.07
N ASN A 58 -0.78 0.91 -3.31
CA ASN A 58 -0.25 -0.24 -4.03
C ASN A 58 -0.52 -1.55 -3.30
N LEU A 59 -0.42 -1.55 -1.96
CA LEU A 59 -0.75 -2.73 -1.14
C LEU A 59 -2.24 -3.02 -1.16
N ALA A 60 -3.09 -2.01 -1.05
CA ALA A 60 -4.54 -2.16 -1.10
C ALA A 60 -5.01 -2.75 -2.45
N ILE A 61 -4.45 -2.27 -3.57
CA ILE A 61 -4.72 -2.84 -4.90
C ILE A 61 -4.30 -4.32 -4.95
N GLN A 62 -3.12 -4.65 -4.45
CA GLN A 62 -2.64 -6.03 -4.44
C GLN A 62 -3.46 -6.94 -3.52
N ASP A 63 -3.98 -6.41 -2.42
CA ASP A 63 -4.91 -7.15 -1.56
C ASP A 63 -6.21 -7.46 -2.30
N ALA A 64 -6.75 -6.48 -3.05
CA ALA A 64 -7.93 -6.68 -3.87
C ALA A 64 -7.70 -7.74 -4.97
N VAL A 65 -6.54 -7.69 -5.65
CA VAL A 65 -6.16 -8.69 -6.65
C VAL A 65 -6.01 -10.07 -6.02
N ALA A 66 -5.37 -10.18 -4.86
CA ALA A 66 -5.24 -11.45 -4.13
C ALA A 66 -6.59 -12.00 -3.69
N ALA A 67 -7.48 -11.13 -3.17
CA ALA A 67 -8.84 -11.50 -2.80
C ALA A 67 -9.63 -12.00 -4.02
N ALA A 68 -9.59 -11.27 -5.13
CA ALA A 68 -10.25 -11.69 -6.37
C ALA A 68 -9.72 -13.06 -6.87
N ASN A 69 -8.41 -13.24 -6.92
CA ASN A 69 -7.79 -14.49 -7.39
C ASN A 69 -8.14 -15.70 -6.51
N ILE A 70 -8.40 -15.51 -5.21
CA ILE A 70 -8.68 -16.60 -4.27
C ILE A 70 -10.18 -16.84 -4.13
N LEU A 71 -11.00 -15.78 -4.17
CA LEU A 71 -12.41 -15.85 -3.77
C LEU A 71 -13.39 -15.88 -4.94
N ALA A 72 -13.03 -15.38 -6.14
CA ALA A 72 -13.98 -15.16 -7.22
C ALA A 72 -14.74 -16.44 -7.61
N SER A 73 -14.04 -17.54 -7.87
CA SER A 73 -14.67 -18.82 -8.26
C SER A 73 -15.54 -19.40 -7.15
N LYS A 74 -15.13 -19.22 -5.89
CA LYS A 74 -15.86 -19.72 -4.70
C LYS A 74 -17.10 -18.90 -4.41
N LEU A 75 -17.01 -17.58 -4.63
CA LEU A 75 -18.17 -16.68 -4.55
C LEU A 75 -19.18 -17.01 -5.62
N ALA A 76 -18.74 -17.19 -6.88
CA ALA A 76 -19.61 -17.57 -8.00
C ALA A 76 -20.31 -18.92 -7.77
N ALA A 77 -19.62 -19.87 -7.12
CA ALA A 77 -20.18 -21.19 -6.80
C ALA A 77 -21.00 -21.22 -5.50
N GLY A 78 -21.11 -20.10 -4.78
CA GLY A 78 -21.84 -20.03 -3.50
C GLY A 78 -21.25 -20.88 -2.38
N ASN A 79 -20.00 -21.31 -2.48
CA ASN A 79 -19.37 -22.24 -1.54
C ASN A 79 -18.20 -21.64 -0.75
N LEU A 80 -18.23 -20.31 -0.55
CA LEU A 80 -17.21 -19.57 0.19
C LEU A 80 -17.17 -20.02 1.66
N ARG A 81 -15.97 -20.34 2.12
CA ARG A 81 -15.70 -20.76 3.49
C ARG A 81 -14.78 -19.78 4.21
N VAL A 82 -14.85 -19.74 5.54
CA VAL A 82 -13.95 -18.91 6.37
C VAL A 82 -12.46 -19.21 6.10
N GLY A 83 -12.14 -20.47 5.76
CA GLY A 83 -10.79 -20.86 5.36
C GLY A 83 -10.26 -20.14 4.12
N ASP A 84 -11.15 -19.76 3.20
CA ASP A 84 -10.80 -19.03 1.99
C ASP A 84 -10.46 -17.56 2.31
N LEU A 85 -11.21 -16.94 3.21
CA LEU A 85 -10.91 -15.61 3.73
C LEU A 85 -9.56 -15.60 4.47
N ARG A 86 -9.29 -16.62 5.27
CA ARG A 86 -8.00 -16.83 5.92
C ARG A 86 -6.85 -16.95 4.91
N ALA A 87 -7.10 -17.60 3.77
CA ALA A 87 -6.09 -17.76 2.73
C ALA A 87 -5.65 -16.41 2.14
N VAL A 88 -6.57 -15.44 1.99
CA VAL A 88 -6.24 -14.07 1.58
C VAL A 88 -5.31 -13.40 2.59
N GLN A 89 -5.66 -13.45 3.89
CA GLN A 89 -4.79 -12.89 4.94
C GLN A 89 -3.40 -13.53 4.90
N ARG A 90 -3.30 -14.85 4.91
CA ARG A 90 -2.02 -15.58 4.87
C ARG A 90 -1.17 -15.22 3.66
N ARG A 91 -1.81 -14.94 2.53
CA ARG A 91 -1.13 -14.53 1.30
C ARG A 91 -0.55 -13.12 1.42
N ARG A 92 -1.28 -12.19 2.04
CA ARG A 92 -0.99 -10.76 2.07
C ARG A 92 -0.33 -10.26 3.35
N GLU A 93 -0.44 -10.98 4.44
CA GLU A 93 0.10 -10.53 5.74
C GLU A 93 1.61 -10.31 5.72
N PHE A 94 2.38 -11.23 5.11
CA PHE A 94 3.84 -11.08 5.05
C PHE A 94 4.28 -9.83 4.26
N PRO A 95 3.80 -9.58 3.01
CA PRO A 95 4.12 -8.37 2.28
C PRO A 95 3.77 -7.09 3.04
N THR A 96 2.61 -7.06 3.68
CA THR A 96 2.15 -5.93 4.48
C THR A 96 3.08 -5.66 5.67
N ARG A 97 3.41 -6.70 6.45
CA ARG A 97 4.33 -6.60 7.59
C ARG A 97 5.71 -6.12 7.17
N ALA A 98 6.23 -6.64 6.06
CA ALA A 98 7.54 -6.26 5.54
C ALA A 98 7.55 -4.77 5.13
N MET A 99 6.48 -4.30 4.46
CA MET A 99 6.37 -2.92 4.04
C MET A 99 6.17 -1.96 5.20
N GLN A 100 5.34 -2.31 6.19
CA GLN A 100 5.19 -1.50 7.41
C GLN A 100 6.52 -1.35 8.17
N LYS A 101 7.29 -2.44 8.31
CA LYS A 101 8.62 -2.38 8.92
C LYS A 101 9.58 -1.47 8.14
N LEU A 102 9.56 -1.56 6.81
CA LEU A 102 10.36 -0.70 5.95
C LEU A 102 9.98 0.77 6.11
N GLN A 103 8.68 1.10 6.16
CA GLN A 103 8.21 2.47 6.39
C GLN A 103 8.68 3.02 7.75
N VAL A 104 8.52 2.26 8.83
CA VAL A 104 8.96 2.68 10.17
C VAL A 104 10.47 2.91 10.20
N LEU A 105 11.26 2.03 9.53
CA LEU A 105 12.70 2.19 9.42
C LEU A 105 13.07 3.49 8.68
N LEU A 106 12.40 3.76 7.56
CA LEU A 106 12.63 4.98 6.77
C LEU A 106 12.22 6.23 7.55
N GLN A 107 11.08 6.22 8.24
CA GLN A 107 10.64 7.34 9.07
C GLN A 107 11.64 7.63 10.20
N ASN A 108 12.07 6.61 10.92
CA ASN A 108 13.01 6.79 12.03
C ASN A 108 14.42 7.14 11.56
N GLY A 109 14.87 6.57 10.45
CA GLY A 109 16.24 6.76 9.97
C GLY A 109 16.45 8.05 9.18
N VAL A 110 15.50 8.42 8.33
CA VAL A 110 15.65 9.54 7.39
C VAL A 110 14.91 10.78 7.86
N ILE A 111 13.60 10.67 8.14
CA ILE A 111 12.76 11.83 8.42
C ILE A 111 13.16 12.48 9.75
N ARG A 112 13.37 11.69 10.81
CA ARG A 112 13.82 12.24 12.11
C ARG A 112 15.15 12.96 11.98
N ARG A 113 16.11 12.42 11.21
CA ARG A 113 17.42 13.03 11.00
C ARG A 113 17.34 14.33 10.19
N VAL A 114 16.48 14.38 9.17
CA VAL A 114 16.26 15.60 8.37
C VAL A 114 15.57 16.69 9.19
N LEU A 115 14.59 16.34 10.02
CA LEU A 115 13.85 17.31 10.82
C LEU A 115 14.63 17.79 12.07
N SER A 116 15.58 16.99 12.57
CA SER A 116 16.30 17.30 13.82
C SER A 116 17.63 18.02 13.59
N SER A 117 18.12 18.12 12.35
CA SER A 117 19.43 18.74 12.07
C SER A 117 19.28 19.98 11.21
N SER A 118 19.72 21.12 11.76
CA SER A 118 20.00 22.34 11.01
C SER A 118 21.32 22.26 10.21
N GLN A 119 22.02 21.13 10.25
CA GLN A 119 23.29 20.92 9.57
C GLN A 119 23.09 20.27 8.19
N THR A 120 24.04 20.51 7.29
CA THR A 120 24.09 19.93 5.94
C THR A 120 23.94 18.40 5.98
N PHE A 121 22.88 17.91 5.35
CA PHE A 121 22.56 16.48 5.29
C PHE A 121 23.66 15.72 4.54
N THR A 122 24.47 14.97 5.27
CA THR A 122 25.41 14.02 4.66
C THR A 122 24.69 12.72 4.32
N LEU A 123 24.64 12.40 3.03
CA LEU A 123 24.01 11.17 2.55
C LEU A 123 24.67 9.95 3.21
N PRO A 124 23.90 9.05 3.86
CA PRO A 124 24.42 7.79 4.38
C PRO A 124 25.13 6.97 3.28
N TRP A 125 26.16 6.24 3.65
CA TRP A 125 26.99 5.50 2.70
C TRP A 125 26.20 4.56 1.74
N PRO A 126 25.08 3.89 2.15
CA PRO A 126 24.30 3.07 1.22
C PRO A 126 23.67 3.92 0.10
N LEU A 127 23.21 5.14 0.42
CA LEU A 127 22.63 6.05 -0.56
C LEU A 127 23.70 6.61 -1.51
N ARG A 128 24.95 6.78 -1.04
CA ARG A 128 26.09 7.12 -1.92
C ARG A 128 26.36 6.01 -2.92
N LEU A 129 26.27 4.74 -2.51
CA LEU A 129 26.43 3.58 -3.39
C LEU A 129 25.34 3.54 -4.46
N LEU A 130 24.07 3.79 -4.08
CA LEU A 130 22.94 3.91 -5.00
C LEU A 130 23.13 5.07 -6.01
N ARG A 131 23.80 6.15 -5.59
CA ARG A 131 24.11 7.26 -6.49
C ARG A 131 25.15 6.89 -7.54
N ARG A 132 26.15 6.10 -7.16
CA ARG A 132 27.23 5.69 -8.04
C ARG A 132 26.80 4.61 -9.06
N TRP A 133 25.84 3.76 -8.68
CA TRP A 133 25.40 2.62 -9.49
C TRP A 133 23.91 2.71 -9.79
N PRO A 134 23.53 3.27 -10.96
CA PRO A 134 22.11 3.49 -11.31
C PRO A 134 21.26 2.22 -11.32
N ILE A 135 21.86 1.07 -11.63
CA ILE A 135 21.17 -0.22 -11.68
C ILE A 135 20.66 -0.64 -10.29
N LEU A 136 21.40 -0.29 -9.22
CA LEU A 136 21.00 -0.58 -7.84
C LEU A 136 19.77 0.21 -7.39
N ARG A 137 19.44 1.33 -8.06
CA ARG A 137 18.23 2.13 -7.78
C ARG A 137 16.96 1.40 -8.18
N ARG A 138 17.05 0.46 -9.12
CA ARG A 138 15.89 -0.33 -9.58
C ARG A 138 15.32 -1.20 -8.46
N VAL A 139 16.17 -1.72 -7.57
CA VAL A 139 15.74 -2.60 -6.47
C VAL A 139 14.83 -1.85 -5.47
N PRO A 140 15.26 -0.76 -4.81
CA PRO A 140 14.37 -0.03 -3.92
C PRO A 140 13.17 0.58 -4.65
N ALA A 141 13.31 1.07 -5.88
CA ALA A 141 12.19 1.57 -6.67
C ALA A 141 11.15 0.46 -6.93
N ARG A 142 11.59 -0.75 -7.26
CA ARG A 142 10.71 -1.91 -7.46
C ARG A 142 10.02 -2.33 -6.15
N VAL A 143 10.76 -2.35 -5.05
CA VAL A 143 10.20 -2.70 -3.73
C VAL A 143 9.17 -1.67 -3.28
N ILE A 144 9.42 -0.38 -3.48
CA ILE A 144 8.48 0.69 -3.12
C ILE A 144 7.27 0.70 -4.07
N GLY A 145 7.50 0.57 -5.38
CA GLY A 145 6.43 0.64 -6.38
C GLY A 145 5.59 -0.63 -6.48
N MET A 146 6.21 -1.81 -6.44
CA MET A 146 5.52 -3.10 -6.62
C MET A 146 5.33 -3.88 -5.30
N GLY A 147 6.01 -3.46 -4.22
CA GLY A 147 5.97 -4.16 -2.94
C GLY A 147 6.71 -5.50 -2.93
N PHE A 148 6.61 -6.19 -1.80
CA PHE A 148 7.06 -7.57 -1.63
C PHE A 148 5.98 -8.53 -2.14
N ARG A 149 6.31 -9.47 -3.03
CA ARG A 149 5.37 -10.44 -3.60
C ARG A 149 4.21 -9.79 -4.37
N PRO A 150 4.45 -9.13 -5.50
CA PRO A 150 3.40 -8.50 -6.28
C PRO A 150 2.35 -9.52 -6.75
N GLU A 151 1.09 -9.10 -6.77
CA GLU A 151 -0.04 -9.88 -7.26
C GLU A 151 -0.39 -9.46 -8.69
N HIS A 152 -0.79 -10.45 -9.49
CA HIS A 152 -1.27 -10.25 -10.85
C HIS A 152 -2.64 -10.90 -11.02
N VAL A 153 -3.50 -10.29 -11.80
CA VAL A 153 -4.82 -10.83 -12.11
C VAL A 153 -4.66 -12.13 -12.91
N ARG A 154 -5.31 -13.18 -12.44
CA ARG A 154 -5.37 -14.48 -13.15
C ARG A 154 -6.64 -14.54 -13.98
N SER A 155 -6.54 -14.20 -15.26
CA SER A 155 -7.69 -14.09 -16.18
C SER A 155 -8.15 -15.44 -16.80
N SER A 156 -7.50 -16.55 -16.48
CA SER A 156 -7.77 -17.85 -17.15
C SER A 156 -9.10 -18.52 -16.77
N GLU A 157 -9.74 -18.14 -15.67
CA GLU A 157 -10.98 -18.78 -15.22
C GLU A 157 -12.27 -18.06 -15.67
N VAL A 158 -12.20 -16.78 -16.03
CA VAL A 158 -13.38 -16.00 -16.42
C VAL A 158 -13.82 -16.30 -17.86
N ARG A 159 -12.91 -16.73 -18.72
CA ARG A 159 -13.21 -17.05 -20.13
C ARG A 159 -14.01 -18.33 -20.32
N SER A 160 -13.89 -19.30 -19.42
CA SER A 160 -14.58 -20.59 -19.56
C SER A 160 -16.04 -20.58 -19.14
N SER A 161 -16.47 -19.63 -18.31
CA SER A 161 -17.88 -19.53 -17.90
C SER A 161 -18.73 -18.79 -18.94
N HIS A 162 -18.17 -17.84 -19.70
CA HIS A 162 -18.90 -17.15 -20.78
C HIS A 162 -19.03 -17.98 -22.05
N ALA A 163 -18.09 -18.90 -22.30
CA ALA A 163 -18.15 -19.78 -23.47
C ALA A 163 -19.21 -20.88 -23.33
N ARG A 164 -19.58 -21.27 -22.12
CA ARG A 164 -20.62 -22.31 -21.89
C ARG A 164 -22.06 -21.78 -21.92
N SER A 165 -22.28 -20.49 -21.77
CA SER A 165 -23.61 -19.90 -21.80
C SER A 165 -24.06 -19.48 -23.21
N SER A 166 -23.20 -19.60 -24.24
CA SER A 166 -23.50 -19.28 -25.63
C SER A 166 -23.73 -20.51 -26.52
N GLU A 167 -23.71 -21.74 -25.97
CA GLU A 167 -23.90 -22.99 -26.71
C GLU A 167 -25.19 -23.73 -26.36
N ASP A 168 -26.19 -23.11 -25.75
CA ASP A 168 -27.54 -23.69 -25.72
C ASP A 168 -28.31 -23.26 -26.97
N PRO A 169 -28.44 -24.14 -28.00
CA PRO A 169 -29.36 -23.89 -29.12
C PRO A 169 -30.80 -24.24 -28.67
N CYS A 170 -31.73 -23.37 -29.04
CA CYS A 170 -33.18 -23.65 -29.04
C CYS A 170 -33.53 -24.96 -29.69
#